data_7a9cb643e3e9bc7f7e60693b26ad2ec4
#
_entry.id   7a9cb643e3e9bc7f7e60693b26ad2ec4
#
_cell.length_a   1.000
_cell.length_b   1.000
_cell.length_c   1.000
_cell.angle_alpha   90.00
_cell.angle_beta   90.00
_cell.angle_gamma   90.00
#
_symmetry.space_group_name_H-M   'P 1'
#
loop_
_entity.id
_entity.type
_entity.pdbx_description
1 polymer ?
#
loop_
_entity_poly.entity_id
_entity_poly.type
_entity_poly.pdbx_seq_one_letter_code
_entity_poly.pdbx_strand_id
1 'polypeptide(L)'
;TYKEFNNHISFQYKGFSLALWDTYNFSTGATYNNKEFFNYKAHSTGRFLDAILNYYCEERFPLLISWSTIVFGRDRNKENTANKYSTFCYLEYPIYTKSRWHADAGIGGAFALNKAGSKTNFYGNTNGIVHVLLKVTFDWTLAKHTMPIHACMVWNPQADRAFFQLGIQLFNL
;
A
#
# COMPACT_ATOMS: atom_id res chain seq x y z
N THR A 1 20.03 -1.95 1.44
CA THR A 1 19.20 -1.72 0.24
C THR A 1 17.94 -2.57 0.34
N TYR A 2 16.77 -1.97 0.16
CA TYR A 2 15.50 -2.69 0.09
C TYR A 2 15.39 -3.46 -1.23
N LYS A 3 14.99 -4.74 -1.17
CA LYS A 3 14.82 -5.61 -2.32
C LYS A 3 13.60 -6.49 -2.14
N GLU A 4 12.71 -6.46 -3.12
CA GLU A 4 11.46 -7.19 -3.08
C GLU A 4 11.12 -7.79 -4.44
N PHE A 5 10.50 -8.95 -4.43
CA PHE A 5 9.93 -9.61 -5.59
C PHE A 5 8.44 -9.86 -5.33
N ASN A 6 7.62 -9.41 -6.25
CA ASN A 6 6.17 -9.48 -6.13
C ASN A 6 5.57 -10.20 -7.33
N ASN A 7 4.71 -11.18 -7.06
CA ASN A 7 3.77 -11.73 -8.03
C ASN A 7 2.36 -11.33 -7.61
N HIS A 8 1.49 -11.09 -8.58
CA HIS A 8 0.09 -10.86 -8.26
C HIS A 8 -0.83 -11.42 -9.34
N ILE A 9 -2.04 -11.73 -8.93
CA ILE A 9 -3.19 -11.96 -9.80
C ILE A 9 -4.24 -10.92 -9.43
N SER A 10 -4.87 -10.32 -10.44
CA SER A 10 -5.92 -9.32 -10.22
C SER A 10 -7.11 -9.56 -11.14
N PHE A 11 -8.27 -9.15 -10.65
CA PHE A 11 -9.53 -9.12 -11.37
C PHE A 11 -10.15 -7.72 -11.23
N GLN A 12 -10.68 -7.18 -12.33
CA GLN A 12 -11.30 -5.85 -12.34
C GLN A 12 -12.69 -5.91 -12.95
N TYR A 13 -13.65 -5.24 -12.31
CA TYR A 13 -15.02 -5.15 -12.78
C TYR A 13 -15.72 -3.89 -12.25
N LYS A 14 -16.21 -3.03 -13.13
CA LYS A 14 -17.04 -1.83 -12.80
C LYS A 14 -16.54 -1.00 -11.63
N GLY A 15 -15.27 -0.61 -11.65
CA GLY A 15 -14.66 0.19 -10.58
C GLY A 15 -14.13 -0.63 -9.40
N PHE A 16 -14.46 -1.92 -9.31
CA PHE A 16 -13.85 -2.83 -8.35
C PHE A 16 -12.58 -3.46 -8.91
N SER A 17 -11.58 -3.59 -8.05
CA SER A 17 -10.37 -4.35 -8.31
C SER A 17 -10.09 -5.26 -7.12
N LEU A 18 -9.99 -6.55 -7.37
CA LEU A 18 -9.57 -7.54 -6.38
C LEU A 18 -8.21 -8.09 -6.81
N ALA A 19 -7.25 -8.10 -5.91
CA ALA A 19 -5.91 -8.62 -6.17
C ALA A 19 -5.42 -9.49 -5.02
N LEU A 20 -4.62 -10.50 -5.35
CA LEU A 20 -3.82 -11.27 -4.39
C LEU A 20 -2.35 -11.10 -4.75
N TRP A 21 -1.58 -10.55 -3.84
CA TRP A 21 -0.15 -10.31 -3.99
C TRP A 21 0.64 -11.31 -3.17
N ASP A 22 1.64 -11.94 -3.78
CA ASP A 22 2.67 -12.74 -3.11
C ASP A 22 3.96 -11.95 -3.07
N THR A 23 4.30 -11.44 -1.90
CA THR A 23 5.45 -10.57 -1.68
C THR A 23 6.56 -11.32 -0.97
N TYR A 24 7.73 -11.37 -1.61
CA TYR A 24 8.96 -11.89 -1.02
C TYR A 24 10.02 -10.80 -0.91
N ASN A 25 10.38 -10.45 0.31
CA ASN A 25 11.41 -9.47 0.57
C ASN A 25 12.74 -10.17 0.86
N PHE A 26 13.76 -9.87 0.06
CA PHE A 26 15.11 -10.42 0.20
C PHE A 26 16.18 -9.36 0.49
N SER A 27 15.77 -8.29 1.18
CA SER A 27 16.66 -7.21 1.61
C SER A 27 17.79 -7.70 2.49
N THR A 28 18.97 -7.15 2.30
CA THR A 28 20.13 -7.44 3.15
C THR A 28 19.87 -6.97 4.58
N GLY A 29 20.11 -7.84 5.56
CA GLY A 29 19.89 -7.52 6.98
C GLY A 29 18.45 -7.64 7.46
N ALA A 30 17.55 -8.23 6.66
CA ALA A 30 16.20 -8.54 7.12
C ALA A 30 16.22 -9.48 8.33
N THR A 31 15.34 -9.21 9.30
CA THR A 31 15.22 -10.01 10.54
C THR A 31 14.40 -11.29 10.37
N TYR A 32 13.75 -11.45 9.21
CA TYR A 32 12.97 -12.61 8.81
C TYR A 32 13.73 -13.45 7.78
N ASN A 33 13.23 -14.66 7.47
CA ASN A 33 13.84 -15.56 6.49
C ASN A 33 13.80 -14.93 5.07
N ASN A 34 14.94 -14.44 4.62
CA ASN A 34 15.13 -13.82 3.31
C ASN A 34 16.03 -14.63 2.37
N LYS A 35 16.25 -15.93 2.68
CA LYS A 35 17.16 -16.81 1.93
C LYS A 35 16.43 -17.92 1.19
N GLU A 36 15.23 -18.29 1.64
CA GLU A 36 14.46 -19.41 1.09
C GLU A 36 13.28 -18.90 0.26
N PHE A 37 13.50 -18.67 -1.02
CA PHE A 37 12.48 -18.12 -1.92
C PHE A 37 11.20 -18.97 -1.98
N PHE A 38 11.28 -20.28 -1.99
CA PHE A 38 10.13 -21.19 -2.08
C PHE A 38 9.60 -21.67 -0.73
N ASN A 39 9.99 -21.03 0.37
CA ASN A 39 9.44 -21.37 1.67
C ASN A 39 8.04 -20.74 1.87
N TYR A 40 7.00 -21.57 1.84
CA TYR A 40 5.61 -21.23 2.13
C TYR A 40 5.12 -21.78 3.47
N LYS A 41 6.02 -22.09 4.41
CA LYS A 41 5.64 -22.47 5.78
C LYS A 41 5.38 -21.22 6.61
N ALA A 42 4.14 -20.96 7.00
CA ALA A 42 3.71 -19.71 7.64
C ALA A 42 4.58 -19.24 8.80
N HIS A 43 5.10 -20.19 9.63
CA HIS A 43 5.91 -19.90 10.81
C HIS A 43 7.39 -19.61 10.51
N SER A 44 7.87 -19.85 9.29
CA SER A 44 9.30 -19.71 8.93
C SER A 44 9.54 -18.96 7.61
N THR A 45 8.49 -18.61 6.88
CA THR A 45 8.62 -17.88 5.61
C THR A 45 8.95 -16.40 5.79
N GLY A 46 9.72 -15.84 4.86
CA GLY A 46 9.86 -14.38 4.71
C GLY A 46 8.80 -13.73 3.83
N ARG A 47 7.88 -14.54 3.27
CA ARG A 47 6.78 -14.08 2.41
C ARG A 47 5.59 -13.61 3.21
N PHE A 48 4.73 -12.85 2.52
CA PHE A 48 3.34 -12.67 2.91
C PHE A 48 2.45 -12.62 1.68
N LEU A 49 1.21 -13.09 1.83
CA LEU A 49 0.15 -12.93 0.85
C LEU A 49 -0.78 -11.82 1.32
N ASP A 50 -1.02 -10.83 0.46
CA ASP A 50 -1.89 -9.69 0.72
C ASP A 50 -3.09 -9.72 -0.22
N ALA A 51 -4.30 -9.75 0.35
CA ALA A 51 -5.54 -9.66 -0.40
C ALA A 51 -6.01 -8.20 -0.40
N ILE A 52 -6.14 -7.61 -1.59
CA ILE A 52 -6.43 -6.19 -1.78
C ILE A 52 -7.74 -6.04 -2.53
N LEU A 53 -8.66 -5.27 -1.98
CA LEU A 53 -9.89 -4.84 -2.60
C LEU A 53 -9.87 -3.33 -2.76
N ASN A 54 -10.02 -2.84 -3.99
CA ASN A 54 -10.18 -1.43 -4.28
C ASN A 54 -11.53 -1.17 -4.92
N TYR A 55 -12.06 0.02 -4.67
CA TYR A 55 -13.20 0.57 -5.39
C TYR A 55 -12.90 2.02 -5.79
N TYR A 56 -13.10 2.35 -7.06
CA TYR A 56 -13.03 3.69 -7.61
C TYR A 56 -14.08 3.88 -8.70
N CYS A 57 -14.86 4.96 -8.60
CA CYS A 57 -15.85 5.31 -9.60
C CYS A 57 -15.82 6.81 -9.87
N GLU A 58 -15.04 7.21 -10.87
CA GLU A 58 -14.81 8.61 -11.22
C GLU A 58 -16.09 9.38 -11.57
N GLU A 59 -16.99 8.74 -12.35
CA GLU A 59 -18.20 9.40 -12.86
C GLU A 59 -19.22 9.77 -11.79
N ARG A 60 -19.28 9.01 -10.70
CA ARG A 60 -20.28 9.21 -9.64
C ARG A 60 -19.73 9.92 -8.42
N PHE A 61 -18.60 9.45 -7.94
CA PHE A 61 -17.94 9.96 -6.76
C PHE A 61 -16.47 9.54 -6.79
N PRO A 62 -15.54 10.46 -7.08
CA PRO A 62 -14.14 10.12 -7.33
C PRO A 62 -13.38 9.82 -6.04
N LEU A 63 -13.92 8.95 -5.19
CA LEU A 63 -13.28 8.44 -3.98
C LEU A 63 -12.67 7.08 -4.27
N LEU A 64 -11.37 6.96 -4.12
CA LEU A 64 -10.71 5.67 -4.02
C LEU A 64 -10.89 5.12 -2.60
N ILE A 65 -11.43 3.92 -2.51
CA ILE A 65 -11.51 3.14 -1.27
C ILE A 65 -10.64 1.91 -1.47
N SER A 66 -9.70 1.67 -0.57
CA SER A 66 -8.83 0.50 -0.60
C SER A 66 -8.86 -0.22 0.75
N TRP A 67 -8.94 -1.54 0.68
CA TRP A 67 -8.85 -2.45 1.81
C TRP A 67 -7.82 -3.53 1.48
N SER A 68 -6.79 -3.68 2.29
CA SER A 68 -5.82 -4.74 2.14
C SER A 68 -5.66 -5.50 3.46
N THR A 69 -5.48 -6.83 3.36
CA THR A 69 -5.30 -7.70 4.53
C THR A 69 -4.26 -8.76 4.22
N ILE A 70 -3.25 -8.84 5.07
CA ILE A 70 -2.26 -9.93 4.99
C ILE A 70 -2.92 -11.21 5.48
N VAL A 71 -3.23 -12.11 4.53
CA VAL A 71 -3.96 -13.35 4.80
C VAL A 71 -3.07 -14.54 5.16
N PHE A 72 -1.77 -14.45 4.83
CA PHE A 72 -0.82 -15.54 5.06
C PHE A 72 0.62 -15.02 5.18
N GLY A 73 1.48 -15.79 5.86
CA GLY A 73 2.93 -15.62 5.87
C GLY A 73 3.45 -14.97 7.15
N ARG A 74 4.46 -14.11 7.02
CA ARG A 74 5.24 -13.56 8.14
C ARG A 74 4.53 -12.55 9.04
N ASP A 75 3.26 -12.24 8.77
CA ASP A 75 2.45 -11.37 9.63
C ASP A 75 1.90 -12.14 10.83
N ARG A 76 2.77 -12.45 11.78
CA ARG A 76 2.45 -13.32 12.89
C ARG A 76 2.56 -12.62 14.25
N ASN A 77 1.86 -13.18 15.24
CA ASN A 77 1.99 -12.75 16.63
C ASN A 77 3.41 -13.04 17.18
N LYS A 78 3.73 -12.46 18.32
CA LYS A 78 5.07 -12.54 18.92
C LYS A 78 5.50 -13.99 19.21
N GLU A 79 4.55 -14.83 19.57
CA GLU A 79 4.75 -16.26 19.88
C GLU A 79 4.84 -17.12 18.61
N ASN A 80 4.65 -16.53 17.43
CA ASN A 80 4.65 -17.20 16.13
C ASN A 80 3.63 -18.34 15.99
N THR A 81 2.52 -18.26 16.71
CA THR A 81 1.46 -19.28 16.73
C THR A 81 0.27 -18.94 15.83
N ALA A 82 0.02 -17.66 15.55
CA ALA A 82 -1.13 -17.21 14.77
C ALA A 82 -0.81 -16.01 13.87
N ASN A 83 -1.50 -15.91 12.73
CA ASN A 83 -1.47 -14.72 11.90
C ASN A 83 -2.21 -13.57 12.59
N LYS A 84 -1.69 -12.35 12.46
CA LYS A 84 -2.35 -11.12 12.96
C LYS A 84 -3.46 -10.67 12.04
N TYR A 85 -3.41 -11.01 10.76
CA TYR A 85 -4.28 -10.48 9.70
C TYR A 85 -4.25 -8.95 9.72
N SER A 86 -3.04 -8.41 9.65
CA SER A 86 -2.82 -6.98 9.59
C SER A 86 -3.52 -6.40 8.38
N THR A 87 -4.37 -5.40 8.63
CA THR A 87 -5.25 -4.79 7.66
C THR A 87 -4.92 -3.31 7.54
N PHE A 88 -4.92 -2.82 6.31
CA PHE A 88 -4.76 -1.41 5.98
C PHE A 88 -5.97 -0.95 5.18
N CYS A 89 -6.63 0.11 5.64
CA CYS A 89 -7.73 0.77 4.95
C CYS A 89 -7.26 2.14 4.50
N TYR A 90 -7.57 2.50 3.26
CA TYR A 90 -7.14 3.76 2.66
C TYR A 90 -8.27 4.42 1.89
N LEU A 91 -8.36 5.73 2.02
CA LEU A 91 -9.25 6.61 1.28
C LEU A 91 -8.42 7.70 0.60
N GLU A 92 -8.68 7.97 -0.68
CA GLU A 92 -8.08 9.09 -1.42
C GLU A 92 -9.15 9.82 -2.23
N TYR A 93 -9.12 11.14 -2.18
CA TYR A 93 -10.09 11.99 -2.84
C TYR A 93 -9.40 13.16 -3.55
N PRO A 94 -9.79 13.50 -4.80
CA PRO A 94 -9.30 14.68 -5.50
C PRO A 94 -9.92 15.93 -4.87
N ILE A 95 -9.11 16.70 -4.14
CA ILE A 95 -9.55 17.91 -3.43
C ILE A 95 -9.50 19.16 -4.30
N TYR A 96 -8.80 19.09 -5.44
CA TYR A 96 -8.69 20.19 -6.37
C TYR A 96 -8.42 19.68 -7.79
N THR A 97 -9.17 20.19 -8.76
CA THR A 97 -8.96 19.94 -10.19
C THR A 97 -9.30 21.20 -10.98
N LYS A 98 -8.29 21.84 -11.55
CA LYS A 98 -8.47 23.02 -12.39
C LYS A 98 -7.39 23.10 -13.47
N SER A 99 -7.82 23.07 -14.73
CA SER A 99 -6.92 23.15 -15.88
C SER A 99 -5.90 22.00 -15.87
N ARG A 100 -4.62 22.30 -15.68
CA ARG A 100 -3.49 21.35 -15.65
C ARG A 100 -3.09 20.95 -14.24
N TRP A 101 -3.78 21.44 -13.21
CA TRP A 101 -3.44 21.19 -11.82
C TRP A 101 -4.46 20.28 -11.16
N HIS A 102 -3.98 19.27 -10.50
CA HIS A 102 -4.75 18.32 -9.71
C HIS A 102 -4.11 18.20 -8.32
N ALA A 103 -4.94 18.08 -7.30
CA ALA A 103 -4.45 17.75 -5.97
C ALA A 103 -5.35 16.70 -5.35
N ASP A 104 -4.71 15.68 -4.76
CA ASP A 104 -5.36 14.57 -4.08
C ASP A 104 -4.94 14.56 -2.62
N ALA A 105 -5.87 14.25 -1.74
CA ALA A 105 -5.60 14.00 -0.34
C ALA A 105 -6.03 12.59 0.03
N GLY A 106 -5.22 11.91 0.85
CA GLY A 106 -5.47 10.55 1.26
C GLY A 106 -5.22 10.32 2.74
N ILE A 107 -5.95 9.37 3.31
CA ILE A 107 -5.77 8.93 4.69
C ILE A 107 -5.87 7.42 4.78
N GLY A 108 -4.97 6.81 5.53
CA GLY A 108 -4.93 5.37 5.74
C GLY A 108 -4.72 5.00 7.20
N GLY A 109 -5.48 4.00 7.63
CA GLY A 109 -5.38 3.42 8.96
C GLY A 109 -5.05 1.94 8.90
N ALA A 110 -4.34 1.47 9.93
CA ALA A 110 -3.97 0.06 10.04
C ALA A 110 -4.35 -0.54 11.40
N PHE A 111 -4.68 -1.83 11.37
CA PHE A 111 -5.05 -2.61 12.55
C PHE A 111 -4.84 -4.11 12.31
N ALA A 112 -4.85 -4.90 13.38
CA ALA A 112 -4.86 -6.36 13.29
C ALA A 112 -6.28 -6.88 13.54
N LEU A 113 -6.80 -7.75 12.64
CA LEU A 113 -8.10 -8.41 12.83
C LEU A 113 -8.04 -9.47 13.94
N ASN A 114 -6.91 -10.17 14.05
CA ASN A 114 -6.71 -11.11 15.12
C ASN A 114 -5.98 -10.46 16.29
N LYS A 115 -6.68 -10.31 17.41
CA LYS A 115 -6.18 -9.70 18.64
C LYS A 115 -5.27 -10.61 19.48
N ALA A 116 -4.81 -11.75 18.94
CA ALA A 116 -4.00 -12.72 19.66
C ALA A 116 -2.75 -12.08 20.31
N GLY A 117 -2.93 -11.44 21.45
CA GLY A 117 -1.89 -10.96 22.35
C GLY A 117 -1.16 -9.68 21.98
N SER A 118 -1.45 -9.01 20.86
CA SER A 118 -0.66 -7.87 20.43
C SER A 118 -1.52 -6.74 19.84
N LYS A 119 -1.26 -5.51 20.26
CA LYS A 119 -1.80 -4.31 19.60
C LYS A 119 -1.01 -3.95 18.33
N THR A 120 0.09 -4.64 18.03
CA THR A 120 0.94 -4.38 16.88
C THR A 120 0.34 -4.98 15.61
N ASN A 121 0.48 -4.28 14.50
CA ASN A 121 0.16 -4.78 13.17
C ASN A 121 1.40 -4.67 12.27
N PHE A 122 1.30 -5.11 11.03
CA PHE A 122 2.42 -5.08 10.08
C PHE A 122 2.89 -3.65 9.73
N TYR A 123 1.99 -2.68 9.83
CA TYR A 123 2.20 -1.29 9.42
C TYR A 123 2.57 -0.35 10.58
N GLY A 124 2.41 -0.80 11.83
CA GLY A 124 2.68 0.05 12.99
C GLY A 124 2.62 -0.68 14.34
N ASN A 125 3.07 0.02 15.37
CA ASN A 125 3.13 -0.52 16.73
C ASN A 125 1.76 -0.56 17.44
N THR A 126 0.78 0.17 16.90
CA THR A 126 -0.59 0.23 17.43
C THR A 126 -1.58 0.34 16.28
N ASN A 127 -2.86 0.08 16.56
CA ASN A 127 -3.92 0.40 15.62
C ASN A 127 -4.07 1.93 15.51
N GLY A 128 -4.32 2.44 14.30
CA GLY A 128 -4.55 3.86 14.09
C GLY A 128 -4.11 4.34 12.72
N ILE A 129 -4.04 5.66 12.55
CA ILE A 129 -3.63 6.29 11.30
C ILE A 129 -2.12 6.12 11.12
N VAL A 130 -1.73 5.54 9.98
CA VAL A 130 -0.33 5.28 9.61
C VAL A 130 0.07 5.95 8.29
N HIS A 131 -0.90 6.57 7.60
CA HIS A 131 -0.66 7.16 6.28
C HIS A 131 -1.55 8.38 6.09
N VAL A 132 -0.94 9.53 5.84
CA VAL A 132 -1.61 10.76 5.40
C VAL A 132 -0.88 11.24 4.16
N LEU A 133 -1.61 11.41 3.05
CA LEU A 133 -1.08 11.76 1.76
C LEU A 133 -1.60 13.12 1.30
N LEU A 134 -0.70 13.91 0.73
CA LEU A 134 -1.02 15.05 -0.12
C LEU A 134 -0.20 14.92 -1.40
N LYS A 135 -0.88 14.86 -2.54
CA LYS A 135 -0.26 14.77 -3.86
C LYS A 135 -0.72 15.95 -4.72
N VAL A 136 0.21 16.63 -5.37
CA VAL A 136 -0.07 17.68 -6.36
C VAL A 136 0.52 17.24 -7.68
N THR A 137 -0.30 17.28 -8.74
CA THR A 137 0.09 16.90 -10.09
C THR A 137 -0.08 18.10 -11.03
N PHE A 138 0.88 18.30 -11.90
CA PHE A 138 0.85 19.24 -12.99
C PHE A 138 0.99 18.52 -14.33
N ASP A 139 0.00 18.65 -15.20
CA ASP A 139 0.00 18.06 -16.54
C ASP A 139 0.84 18.91 -17.50
N TRP A 140 2.09 18.55 -17.65
CA TRP A 140 2.99 19.19 -18.59
C TRP A 140 2.82 18.60 -20.00
N THR A 141 2.51 19.44 -20.98
CA THR A 141 2.34 19.01 -22.37
C THR A 141 3.54 19.44 -23.19
N LEU A 142 4.23 18.48 -23.79
CA LEU A 142 5.34 18.69 -24.71
C LEU A 142 5.06 17.95 -26.02
N ALA A 143 5.08 18.67 -27.17
CA ALA A 143 4.88 18.08 -28.49
C ALA A 143 3.67 17.14 -28.60
N LYS A 144 2.52 17.50 -28.05
CA LYS A 144 1.26 16.75 -27.98
C LYS A 144 1.24 15.57 -26.99
N HIS A 145 2.31 15.32 -26.26
CA HIS A 145 2.33 14.32 -25.19
C HIS A 145 2.16 15.01 -23.84
N THR A 146 1.19 14.55 -23.07
CA THR A 146 1.02 15.02 -21.69
C THR A 146 1.84 14.14 -20.77
N MET A 147 2.71 14.76 -19.98
CA MET A 147 3.58 14.13 -19.00
C MET A 147 3.23 14.70 -17.62
N PRO A 148 2.45 13.97 -16.81
CA PRO A 148 2.16 14.39 -15.45
C PRO A 148 3.44 14.46 -14.60
N ILE A 149 3.68 15.60 -13.97
CA ILE A 149 4.72 15.80 -12.96
C ILE A 149 4.03 15.88 -11.63
N HIS A 150 4.44 15.07 -10.66
CA HIS A 150 3.80 15.08 -9.36
C HIS A 150 4.81 15.25 -8.23
N ALA A 151 4.37 15.98 -7.20
CA ALA A 151 4.99 16.06 -5.91
C ALA A 151 4.05 15.42 -4.88
N CYS A 152 4.58 14.52 -4.07
CA CYS A 152 3.81 13.79 -3.08
C CYS A 152 4.49 13.88 -1.72
N MET A 153 3.71 14.22 -0.69
CA MET A 153 4.11 14.14 0.71
C MET A 153 3.30 13.04 1.38
N VAL A 154 3.99 12.12 2.03
CA VAL A 154 3.38 11.07 2.85
C VAL A 154 3.90 11.21 4.28
N TRP A 155 2.97 11.32 5.22
CA TRP A 155 3.28 11.36 6.65
C TRP A 155 2.71 10.12 7.35
N ASN A 156 3.54 9.45 8.15
CA ASN A 156 3.13 8.39 9.06
C ASN A 156 3.12 8.94 10.49
N PRO A 157 1.93 9.25 11.06
CA PRO A 157 1.82 9.82 12.41
C PRO A 157 2.34 8.90 13.52
N GLN A 158 2.21 7.59 13.37
CA GLN A 158 2.67 6.64 14.40
C GLN A 158 4.20 6.51 14.45
N ALA A 159 4.84 6.61 13.29
CA ALA A 159 6.30 6.54 13.19
C ALA A 159 6.97 7.92 13.30
N ASP A 160 6.16 9.01 13.32
CA ASP A 160 6.60 10.40 13.22
C ASP A 160 7.60 10.61 12.07
N ARG A 161 7.22 10.12 10.89
CA ARG A 161 8.05 10.17 9.68
C ARG A 161 7.28 10.75 8.52
N ALA A 162 7.90 11.69 7.82
CA ALA A 162 7.42 12.22 6.56
C ALA A 162 8.37 11.85 5.42
N PHE A 163 7.80 11.55 4.25
CA PHE A 163 8.52 11.27 3.02
C PHE A 163 8.05 12.25 1.96
N PHE A 164 8.99 12.71 1.14
CA PHE A 164 8.70 13.55 0.00
C PHE A 164 9.19 12.85 -1.27
N GLN A 165 8.34 12.83 -2.29
CA GLN A 165 8.63 12.19 -3.56
C GLN A 165 8.29 13.14 -4.71
N LEU A 166 9.19 13.19 -5.69
CA LEU A 166 8.94 13.82 -6.99
C LEU A 166 8.93 12.74 -8.06
N GLY A 167 8.02 12.85 -9.00
CA GLY A 167 7.94 11.92 -10.12
C GLY A 167 7.46 12.60 -11.39
N ILE A 168 7.80 12.00 -12.52
CA ILE A 168 7.30 12.34 -13.84
C ILE A 168 6.88 11.07 -14.57
N GLN A 169 5.70 11.08 -15.17
CA GLN A 169 5.22 9.98 -16.01
C GLN A 169 5.53 10.31 -17.46
N LEU A 170 6.45 9.56 -18.05
CA LEU A 170 6.91 9.82 -19.43
C LEU A 170 6.00 9.18 -20.48
N PHE A 171 5.34 8.07 -20.16
CA PHE A 171 4.46 7.33 -21.09
C PHE A 171 3.19 6.87 -20.37
N ASN A 172 2.05 6.94 -21.04
CA ASN A 172 0.83 6.22 -20.67
C ASN A 172 0.82 4.92 -21.51
N LEU A 173 0.95 3.79 -20.83
CA LEU A 173 0.82 2.47 -21.43
C LEU A 173 -0.65 2.03 -21.44
#